data_2ff6ff8aef770661f9cce9996349de87
#
_entry.id   2ff6ff8aef770661f9cce9996349de87
#
_cell.length_a   1.000
_cell.length_b   1.000
_cell.length_c   1.000
_cell.angle_alpha   90.00
_cell.angle_beta   90.00
_cell.angle_gamma   90.00
#
_symmetry.space_group_name_H-M   'P 1'
#
loop_
_entity.id
_entity.type
_entity.pdbx_description
1 polymer ?
#
loop_
_entity_poly.entity_id
_entity_poly.type
_entity_poly.pdbx_seq_one_letter_code
_entity_poly.pdbx_strand_id
1 'polypeptide(L)'
;VSFNYYWRVRANDSTGYGSYSNVSNFTLNSLLSISIINGTVDFGNLGLNGQANTTASGNISPFRLENNGNINANVTIYATNFFNSTDMPSVYYQFKIRENESGAYNNATTFFNWTNMTNVTGTIAVFDLNWTALANDFFTDIRVLVPPEEPATVKNSTVTFEIAS
;
A
#
# COMPACT_ATOMS: atom_id res chain seq x y z
N VAL A 1 -7.59 14.62 11.75
CA VAL A 1 -8.77 14.63 12.66
C VAL A 1 -8.31 14.23 14.04
N SER A 2 -8.89 14.87 15.08
CA SER A 2 -8.62 14.55 16.49
C SER A 2 -9.93 14.24 17.19
N PHE A 3 -9.92 13.23 18.05
CA PHE A 3 -11.07 12.84 18.84
C PHE A 3 -10.77 13.02 20.32
N ASN A 4 -11.66 13.69 21.06
CA ASN A 4 -11.58 13.86 22.50
C ASN A 4 -12.43 12.80 23.19
N TYR A 5 -11.83 12.06 24.10
CA TYR A 5 -12.49 11.07 24.94
C TYR A 5 -12.58 11.59 26.37
N TYR A 6 -13.75 11.41 26.98
CA TYR A 6 -14.03 11.84 28.35
C TYR A 6 -14.33 10.63 29.21
N TRP A 7 -13.79 10.60 30.41
CA TRP A 7 -13.99 9.50 31.34
C TRP A 7 -14.11 9.98 32.76
N ARG A 8 -14.76 9.19 33.60
CA ARG A 8 -14.85 9.37 35.04
C ARG A 8 -15.00 8.01 35.69
N VAL A 9 -14.65 7.92 36.98
CA VAL A 9 -14.75 6.71 37.77
C VAL A 9 -15.65 6.92 38.97
N ARG A 10 -16.18 5.85 39.51
CA ARG A 10 -16.83 5.84 40.82
C ARG A 10 -16.51 4.55 41.56
N ALA A 11 -16.43 4.60 42.88
CA ALA A 11 -16.30 3.41 43.70
C ALA A 11 -17.63 2.63 43.72
N ASN A 12 -17.50 1.32 43.86
CA ASN A 12 -18.62 0.41 44.13
C ASN A 12 -18.24 -0.49 45.31
N ASP A 13 -19.05 -0.49 46.37
CA ASP A 13 -18.88 -1.32 47.54
C ASP A 13 -20.18 -2.09 47.90
N SER A 14 -20.20 -2.74 49.06
CA SER A 14 -21.36 -3.51 49.52
C SER A 14 -22.61 -2.67 49.81
N THR A 15 -22.48 -1.35 49.88
CA THR A 15 -23.59 -0.39 50.11
C THR A 15 -24.06 0.29 48.83
N GLY A 16 -23.34 0.11 47.71
CA GLY A 16 -23.68 0.62 46.37
C GLY A 16 -22.61 1.50 45.77
N TYR A 17 -23.01 2.33 44.82
CA TYR A 17 -22.09 3.22 44.10
C TYR A 17 -21.91 4.55 44.79
N GLY A 18 -20.64 4.94 44.97
CA GLY A 18 -20.27 6.29 45.38
C GLY A 18 -20.47 7.33 44.28
N SER A 19 -20.16 8.57 44.61
CA SER A 19 -20.17 9.69 43.67
C SER A 19 -19.11 9.48 42.54
N TYR A 20 -19.39 10.01 41.36
CA TYR A 20 -18.41 10.06 40.31
C TYR A 20 -17.25 11.00 40.61
N SER A 21 -16.06 10.66 40.15
CA SER A 21 -14.94 11.61 40.09
C SER A 21 -15.25 12.80 39.18
N ASN A 22 -14.41 13.81 39.21
CA ASN A 22 -14.36 14.80 38.13
C ASN A 22 -14.13 14.13 36.79
N VAL A 23 -14.65 14.75 35.72
CA VAL A 23 -14.42 14.32 34.37
C VAL A 23 -12.97 14.60 33.97
N SER A 24 -12.28 13.60 33.44
CA SER A 24 -10.97 13.73 32.79
C SER A 24 -11.10 13.44 31.29
N ASN A 25 -10.18 13.93 30.49
CA ASN A 25 -10.17 13.69 29.06
C ASN A 25 -8.77 13.36 28.54
N PHE A 26 -8.73 12.75 27.35
CA PHE A 26 -7.54 12.65 26.50
C PHE A 26 -7.95 12.82 25.04
N THR A 27 -6.99 13.22 24.22
CA THR A 27 -7.16 13.39 22.77
C THR A 27 -6.42 12.28 22.03
N LEU A 28 -7.12 11.62 21.12
CA LEU A 28 -6.51 10.71 20.15
C LEU A 28 -6.33 11.45 18.83
N ASN A 29 -5.07 11.60 18.39
CA ASN A 29 -4.74 12.22 17.11
C ASN A 29 -4.71 11.16 16.00
N SER A 30 -5.18 11.55 14.81
CA SER A 30 -5.03 10.73 13.62
C SER A 30 -3.55 10.57 13.26
N LEU A 31 -3.15 9.34 13.02
CA LEU A 31 -1.83 8.98 12.49
C LEU A 31 -2.01 8.33 11.11
N LEU A 32 -1.45 8.98 10.09
CA LEU A 32 -1.35 8.43 8.75
C LEU A 32 0.04 7.81 8.60
N SER A 33 0.12 6.50 8.40
CA SER A 33 1.39 5.78 8.32
C SER A 33 1.28 4.51 7.50
N ILE A 34 2.29 4.25 6.66
CA ILE A 34 2.42 3.02 5.87
C ILE A 34 3.82 2.43 6.07
N SER A 35 3.89 1.12 6.18
CA SER A 35 5.14 0.36 6.21
C SER A 35 5.29 -0.47 4.95
N ILE A 36 6.49 -0.54 4.41
CA ILE A 36 6.86 -1.47 3.34
C ILE A 36 7.49 -2.70 3.99
N ILE A 37 6.77 -3.82 3.96
CA ILE A 37 7.20 -5.09 4.55
C ILE A 37 8.16 -5.83 3.62
N ASN A 38 7.87 -5.82 2.30
CA ASN A 38 8.78 -6.25 1.24
C ASN A 38 8.95 -5.11 0.25
N GLY A 39 10.17 -4.57 0.15
CA GLY A 39 10.50 -3.38 -0.64
C GLY A 39 11.33 -3.65 -1.90
N THR A 40 11.55 -4.94 -2.26
CA THR A 40 12.38 -5.29 -3.41
C THR A 40 11.71 -6.33 -4.29
N VAL A 41 11.77 -6.10 -5.61
CA VAL A 41 11.34 -7.06 -6.64
C VAL A 41 12.52 -7.27 -7.59
N ASP A 42 12.99 -8.51 -7.70
CA ASP A 42 14.09 -8.88 -8.61
C ASP A 42 13.58 -9.88 -9.66
N PHE A 43 13.64 -9.49 -10.91
CA PHE A 43 13.22 -10.32 -12.05
C PHE A 43 14.37 -11.16 -12.64
N GLY A 44 15.59 -11.02 -12.11
CA GLY A 44 16.76 -11.70 -12.67
C GLY A 44 17.06 -11.26 -14.12
N ASN A 45 17.56 -12.20 -14.90
CA ASN A 45 17.93 -11.96 -16.30
C ASN A 45 16.76 -12.23 -17.25
N LEU A 46 16.35 -11.22 -18.02
CA LEU A 46 15.34 -11.33 -19.07
C LEU A 46 15.95 -10.98 -20.42
N GLY A 47 15.64 -11.78 -21.44
CA GLY A 47 15.98 -11.45 -22.83
C GLY A 47 14.98 -10.47 -23.45
N LEU A 48 15.27 -9.99 -24.66
CA LEU A 48 14.35 -9.18 -25.47
C LEU A 48 13.00 -9.91 -25.62
N ASN A 49 11.91 -9.16 -25.52
CA ASN A 49 10.54 -9.68 -25.47
C ASN A 49 10.27 -10.65 -24.30
N GLY A 50 11.23 -10.82 -23.39
CA GLY A 50 11.04 -11.61 -22.18
C GLY A 50 10.05 -10.92 -21.23
N GLN A 51 9.21 -11.72 -20.58
CA GLN A 51 8.21 -11.24 -19.63
C GLN A 51 8.38 -11.92 -18.28
N ALA A 52 8.21 -11.14 -17.21
CA ALA A 52 8.12 -11.65 -15.86
C ALA A 52 7.08 -10.85 -15.04
N ASN A 53 6.54 -11.48 -14.01
CA ASN A 53 5.64 -10.81 -13.07
C ASN A 53 5.67 -11.52 -11.71
N THR A 54 5.25 -10.81 -10.67
CA THR A 54 5.25 -11.30 -9.30
C THR A 54 4.07 -12.22 -8.95
N THR A 55 3.07 -12.36 -9.83
CA THR A 55 1.94 -13.28 -9.63
C THR A 55 2.16 -14.65 -10.23
N ALA A 56 3.16 -14.82 -11.09
CA ALA A 56 3.51 -16.14 -11.62
C ALA A 56 4.05 -17.02 -10.47
N SER A 57 3.73 -18.31 -10.53
CA SER A 57 4.29 -19.30 -9.61
C SER A 57 5.81 -19.33 -9.75
N GLY A 58 6.53 -18.71 -8.85
CA GLY A 58 7.99 -18.59 -8.87
C GLY A 58 8.49 -17.67 -7.77
N ASN A 59 9.77 -17.61 -7.57
CA ASN A 59 10.44 -17.01 -6.41
C ASN A 59 10.46 -15.46 -6.38
N ILE A 60 9.64 -14.79 -7.17
CA ILE A 60 9.62 -13.32 -7.22
C ILE A 60 8.52 -12.80 -6.29
N SER A 61 8.91 -12.27 -5.16
CA SER A 61 7.97 -11.69 -4.20
C SER A 61 7.50 -10.30 -4.65
N PRO A 62 6.18 -9.99 -4.55
CA PRO A 62 5.65 -8.65 -4.79
C PRO A 62 6.08 -7.66 -3.70
N PHE A 63 5.88 -6.37 -3.92
CA PHE A 63 5.87 -5.43 -2.81
C PHE A 63 4.72 -5.78 -1.85
N ARG A 64 4.99 -5.67 -0.55
CA ARG A 64 3.99 -5.86 0.49
C ARG A 64 3.97 -4.64 1.38
N LEU A 65 2.78 -4.07 1.57
CA LEU A 65 2.58 -2.82 2.30
C LEU A 65 1.47 -2.99 3.35
N GLU A 66 1.64 -2.32 4.48
CA GLU A 66 0.72 -2.35 5.61
C GLU A 66 0.41 -0.94 6.10
N ASN A 67 -0.87 -0.63 6.34
CA ASN A 67 -1.27 0.59 7.04
C ASN A 67 -1.11 0.39 8.55
N ASN A 68 -0.07 0.97 9.12
CA ASN A 68 0.19 0.95 10.56
C ASN A 68 -0.16 2.27 11.27
N GLY A 69 -0.99 3.08 10.63
CA GLY A 69 -1.63 4.24 11.22
C GLY A 69 -2.86 3.87 12.08
N ASN A 70 -3.76 4.82 12.25
CA ASN A 70 -5.02 4.62 12.97
C ASN A 70 -6.23 5.24 12.23
N ILE A 71 -6.08 5.50 10.93
CA ILE A 71 -7.15 5.95 10.03
C ILE A 71 -6.99 5.26 8.68
N ASN A 72 -8.09 5.15 7.93
CA ASN A 72 -8.03 4.67 6.55
C ASN A 72 -7.29 5.66 5.65
N ALA A 73 -6.66 5.13 4.60
CA ALA A 73 -5.80 5.89 3.72
C ALA A 73 -5.96 5.49 2.25
N ASN A 74 -5.74 6.43 1.34
CA ASN A 74 -5.51 6.14 -0.07
C ASN A 74 -4.02 5.98 -0.32
N VAL A 75 -3.63 5.02 -1.16
CA VAL A 75 -2.23 4.81 -1.54
C VAL A 75 -2.04 5.14 -3.00
N THR A 76 -1.17 6.10 -3.28
CA THR A 76 -0.75 6.49 -4.63
C THR A 76 0.55 5.78 -4.98
N ILE A 77 0.67 5.30 -6.22
CA ILE A 77 1.86 4.63 -6.76
C ILE A 77 2.39 5.38 -7.99
N TYR A 78 3.70 5.47 -8.10
CA TYR A 78 4.43 5.87 -9.30
C TYR A 78 5.86 5.33 -9.24
N ALA A 79 6.60 5.40 -10.36
CA ALA A 79 7.96 4.88 -10.40
C ALA A 79 8.85 5.66 -11.36
N THR A 80 10.17 5.53 -11.23
CA THR A 80 11.11 6.00 -12.27
C THR A 80 11.03 5.11 -13.50
N ASN A 81 11.42 5.62 -14.68
CA ASN A 81 11.47 4.81 -15.89
C ASN A 81 12.30 3.53 -15.68
N PHE A 82 11.74 2.41 -16.11
CA PHE A 82 12.42 1.11 -16.02
C PHE A 82 13.24 0.81 -17.27
N PHE A 83 12.72 1.16 -18.45
CA PHE A 83 13.38 0.97 -19.75
C PHE A 83 13.85 2.28 -20.35
N ASN A 84 14.92 2.22 -21.17
CA ASN A 84 15.48 3.38 -21.86
C ASN A 84 14.85 3.59 -23.24
N SER A 85 14.34 2.51 -23.85
CA SER A 85 13.76 2.53 -25.20
C SER A 85 12.28 2.94 -25.22
N THR A 86 11.64 3.08 -24.04
CA THR A 86 10.21 3.41 -23.95
C THR A 86 9.94 4.42 -22.86
N ASP A 87 9.07 5.37 -23.15
CA ASP A 87 8.57 6.32 -22.17
C ASP A 87 7.41 5.70 -21.35
N MET A 88 7.26 6.19 -20.12
CA MET A 88 6.11 5.84 -19.27
C MET A 88 4.99 6.88 -19.40
N PRO A 89 3.71 6.46 -19.26
CA PRO A 89 3.25 5.11 -18.97
C PRO A 89 3.27 4.17 -20.20
N SER A 90 3.63 2.90 -20.01
CA SER A 90 3.68 1.92 -21.10
C SER A 90 3.26 0.52 -20.65
N VAL A 91 2.90 -0.33 -21.61
CA VAL A 91 2.55 -1.74 -21.38
C VAL A 91 3.76 -2.58 -20.95
N TYR A 92 4.96 -2.04 -21.09
CA TYR A 92 6.20 -2.73 -20.75
C TYR A 92 6.50 -2.70 -19.23
N TYR A 93 5.87 -1.79 -18.48
CA TYR A 93 6.01 -1.71 -17.03
C TYR A 93 4.65 -1.43 -16.39
N GLN A 94 4.13 -2.41 -15.66
CA GLN A 94 2.77 -2.38 -15.13
C GLN A 94 2.71 -2.85 -13.68
N PHE A 95 1.67 -2.43 -12.98
CA PHE A 95 1.33 -2.89 -11.66
C PHE A 95 -0.13 -3.35 -11.57
N LYS A 96 -0.45 -4.10 -10.53
CA LYS A 96 -1.81 -4.33 -10.05
C LYS A 96 -1.81 -4.56 -8.54
N ILE A 97 -2.96 -4.38 -7.94
CA ILE A 97 -3.15 -4.57 -6.50
C ILE A 97 -3.83 -5.92 -6.25
N ARG A 98 -3.41 -6.57 -5.16
CA ARG A 98 -3.99 -7.83 -4.71
C ARG A 98 -4.07 -7.84 -3.18
N GLU A 99 -5.21 -8.27 -2.64
CA GLU A 99 -5.35 -8.47 -1.20
C GLU A 99 -4.32 -9.48 -0.67
N ASN A 100 -3.76 -9.16 0.49
CA ASN A 100 -3.11 -10.13 1.35
C ASN A 100 -4.03 -10.52 2.51
N GLU A 101 -4.78 -9.57 3.01
CA GLU A 101 -5.77 -9.74 4.07
C GLU A 101 -7.16 -9.34 3.57
N SER A 102 -8.17 -10.13 3.91
CA SER A 102 -9.54 -9.88 3.45
C SER A 102 -10.10 -8.57 4.03
N GLY A 103 -10.65 -7.72 3.16
CA GLY A 103 -11.23 -6.45 3.55
C GLY A 103 -10.19 -5.34 3.79
N ALA A 104 -8.97 -5.53 3.30
CA ALA A 104 -7.90 -4.54 3.47
C ALA A 104 -8.22 -3.19 2.84
N TYR A 105 -9.04 -3.14 1.78
CA TYR A 105 -9.33 -1.91 1.05
C TYR A 105 -10.66 -1.95 0.31
N ASN A 106 -11.06 -0.81 -0.29
CA ASN A 106 -12.26 -0.71 -1.10
C ASN A 106 -12.08 -1.37 -2.47
N ASN A 107 -12.68 -2.56 -2.64
CA ASN A 107 -12.58 -3.36 -3.84
C ASN A 107 -13.21 -2.70 -5.09
N ALA A 108 -14.18 -1.80 -4.92
CA ALA A 108 -14.90 -1.20 -6.06
C ALA A 108 -14.03 -0.20 -6.85
N THR A 109 -13.00 0.36 -6.24
CA THR A 109 -12.19 1.45 -6.80
C THR A 109 -10.70 1.11 -6.92
N THR A 110 -10.22 0.05 -6.26
CA THR A 110 -8.82 -0.37 -6.29
C THR A 110 -8.45 -1.07 -7.60
N PHE A 111 -7.20 -0.97 -8.03
CA PHE A 111 -6.71 -1.50 -9.31
C PHE A 111 -6.34 -2.98 -9.25
N PHE A 112 -7.24 -3.88 -9.68
CA PHE A 112 -7.00 -5.34 -9.75
C PHE A 112 -6.42 -5.82 -11.08
N ASN A 113 -6.57 -5.04 -12.13
CA ASN A 113 -6.05 -5.36 -13.45
C ASN A 113 -4.69 -4.72 -13.67
N TRP A 114 -3.90 -5.32 -14.56
CA TRP A 114 -2.62 -4.75 -14.96
C TRP A 114 -2.82 -3.34 -15.53
N THR A 115 -2.24 -2.37 -14.86
CA THR A 115 -2.31 -0.94 -15.16
C THR A 115 -0.91 -0.44 -15.44
N ASN A 116 -0.76 0.44 -16.43
CA ASN A 116 0.54 1.00 -16.78
C ASN A 116 1.07 1.87 -15.62
N MET A 117 2.32 1.62 -15.24
CA MET A 117 3.01 2.42 -14.24
C MET A 117 3.25 3.83 -14.77
N THR A 118 3.00 4.85 -13.94
CA THR A 118 3.23 6.27 -14.26
C THR A 118 4.54 6.77 -13.64
N ASN A 119 5.14 7.83 -14.20
CA ASN A 119 6.41 8.37 -13.72
C ASN A 119 6.35 9.83 -13.22
N VAL A 120 5.31 10.56 -13.54
CA VAL A 120 5.22 12.00 -13.22
C VAL A 120 4.09 12.29 -12.23
N THR A 121 2.94 11.67 -12.47
CA THR A 121 1.75 11.84 -11.63
C THR A 121 1.39 10.50 -11.05
N GLY A 122 1.35 10.41 -9.74
CA GLY A 122 0.95 9.18 -9.05
C GLY A 122 -0.49 8.79 -9.38
N THR A 123 -0.74 7.50 -9.49
CA THR A 123 -2.07 6.92 -9.59
C THR A 123 -2.51 6.47 -8.22
N ILE A 124 -3.69 6.88 -7.75
CA ILE A 124 -4.28 6.29 -6.53
C ILE A 124 -4.59 4.83 -6.85
N ALA A 125 -3.76 3.94 -6.36
CA ALA A 125 -3.80 2.51 -6.67
C ALA A 125 -4.67 1.73 -5.68
N VAL A 126 -4.71 2.15 -4.43
CA VAL A 126 -5.51 1.56 -3.35
C VAL A 126 -6.38 2.65 -2.75
N PHE A 127 -7.67 2.39 -2.67
CA PHE A 127 -8.63 3.28 -2.06
C PHE A 127 -9.08 2.73 -0.71
N ASP A 128 -9.12 3.63 0.28
CA ASP A 128 -9.67 3.34 1.60
C ASP A 128 -8.98 2.14 2.28
N LEU A 129 -7.63 2.09 2.22
CA LEU A 129 -6.83 1.09 2.90
C LEU A 129 -7.11 1.13 4.39
N ASN A 130 -7.64 0.05 4.93
CA ASN A 130 -8.00 -0.09 6.33
C ASN A 130 -6.75 -0.04 7.23
N TRP A 131 -6.93 0.37 8.47
CA TRP A 131 -5.88 0.38 9.51
C TRP A 131 -6.08 -0.72 10.56
N THR A 132 -7.19 -1.44 10.50
CA THR A 132 -7.51 -2.48 11.48
C THR A 132 -6.64 -3.72 11.25
N ALA A 133 -5.99 -4.21 12.28
CA ALA A 133 -5.16 -5.41 12.21
C ALA A 133 -5.91 -6.60 11.58
N LEU A 134 -5.23 -7.37 10.75
CA LEU A 134 -5.74 -8.48 9.92
C LEU A 134 -6.67 -8.04 8.76
N ALA A 135 -6.71 -6.73 8.48
CA ALA A 135 -7.42 -6.16 7.32
C ALA A 135 -6.71 -4.87 6.84
N ASN A 136 -5.38 -4.78 6.95
CA ASN A 136 -4.61 -3.56 6.67
C ASN A 136 -3.41 -3.77 5.74
N ASP A 137 -3.31 -4.93 5.08
CA ASP A 137 -2.14 -5.38 4.34
C ASP A 137 -2.52 -5.80 2.91
N PHE A 138 -1.70 -5.41 1.93
CA PHE A 138 -1.90 -5.72 0.52
C PHE A 138 -0.59 -5.94 -0.22
N PHE A 139 -0.70 -6.60 -1.38
CA PHE A 139 0.38 -6.75 -2.34
C PHE A 139 0.24 -5.79 -3.51
N THR A 140 1.37 -5.22 -3.94
CA THR A 140 1.50 -4.59 -5.25
C THR A 140 2.32 -5.51 -6.14
N ASP A 141 1.63 -6.18 -7.05
CA ASP A 141 2.25 -7.01 -8.07
C ASP A 141 2.83 -6.15 -9.18
N ILE A 142 4.00 -6.52 -9.67
CA ILE A 142 4.69 -5.85 -10.78
C ILE A 142 4.80 -6.81 -11.96
N ARG A 143 4.62 -6.28 -13.17
CA ARG A 143 4.88 -6.97 -14.43
C ARG A 143 5.82 -6.14 -15.28
N VAL A 144 6.80 -6.81 -15.86
CA VAL A 144 7.71 -6.25 -16.87
C VAL A 144 7.66 -7.09 -18.13
N LEU A 145 7.72 -6.42 -19.28
CA LEU A 145 7.91 -6.99 -20.60
C LEU A 145 9.07 -6.24 -21.25
N VAL A 146 10.17 -6.92 -21.54
CA VAL A 146 11.36 -6.27 -22.13
C VAL A 146 11.03 -5.81 -23.55
N PRO A 147 11.17 -4.50 -23.88
CA PRO A 147 10.95 -4.00 -25.23
C PRO A 147 11.91 -4.65 -26.25
N PRO A 148 11.51 -4.79 -27.53
CA PRO A 148 12.33 -5.47 -28.54
C PRO A 148 13.65 -4.73 -28.86
N GLU A 149 13.71 -3.44 -28.60
CA GLU A 149 14.87 -2.57 -28.89
C GLU A 149 15.63 -2.12 -27.64
N GLU A 150 15.35 -2.77 -26.48
CA GLU A 150 15.97 -2.37 -25.21
C GLU A 150 17.45 -2.74 -25.15
N PRO A 151 18.35 -1.79 -24.86
CA PRO A 151 19.78 -2.09 -24.69
C PRO A 151 20.03 -3.10 -23.57
N ALA A 152 20.94 -4.06 -23.81
CA ALA A 152 21.35 -5.07 -22.84
C ALA A 152 22.21 -4.46 -21.71
N THR A 153 21.55 -3.88 -20.74
CA THR A 153 22.17 -3.29 -19.53
C THR A 153 21.35 -3.66 -18.29
N VAL A 154 21.94 -3.52 -17.13
CA VAL A 154 21.20 -3.62 -15.86
C VAL A 154 20.11 -2.54 -15.84
N LYS A 155 18.90 -2.94 -15.48
CA LYS A 155 17.73 -2.09 -15.34
C LYS A 155 17.29 -2.05 -13.89
N ASN A 156 16.96 -0.87 -13.42
CA ASN A 156 16.34 -0.67 -12.13
C ASN A 156 15.37 0.51 -12.17
N SER A 157 14.39 0.45 -11.28
CA SER A 157 13.40 1.50 -11.09
C SER A 157 13.10 1.61 -9.60
N THR A 158 12.91 2.84 -9.15
CA THR A 158 12.40 3.10 -7.79
C THR A 158 10.89 3.26 -7.88
N VAL A 159 10.17 2.41 -7.15
CA VAL A 159 8.71 2.53 -6.97
C VAL A 159 8.46 3.33 -5.70
N THR A 160 7.63 4.35 -5.82
CA THR A 160 7.25 5.22 -4.70
C THR A 160 5.79 4.97 -4.34
N PHE A 161 5.53 4.86 -3.04
CA PHE A 161 4.21 4.77 -2.45
C PHE A 161 3.99 5.99 -1.56
N GLU A 162 2.93 6.73 -1.82
CA GLU A 162 2.50 7.88 -1.01
C GLU A 162 1.13 7.64 -0.43
N ILE A 163 0.87 8.12 0.78
CA ILE A 163 -0.40 7.96 1.43
C ILE A 163 -1.07 9.30 1.71
N ALA A 164 -2.39 9.31 1.60
CA ALA A 164 -3.24 10.45 1.92
C ALA A 164 -4.56 9.96 2.54
N SER A 165 -5.19 10.79 3.35
CA SER A 165 -6.52 10.56 3.93
C SER A 165 -7.61 11.27 3.13
#